data_1820ac3ae5363fc675ae5423654f3d62
#
_entry.id   1820ac3ae5363fc675ae5423654f3d62
#
_cell.length_a   1.000
_cell.length_b   1.000
_cell.length_c   1.000
_cell.angle_alpha   90.00
_cell.angle_beta   90.00
_cell.angle_gamma   90.00
#
_symmetry.space_group_name_H-M   'P 1'
#
loop_
_entity.id
_entity.type
_entity.pdbx_description
1 polymer ?
#
loop_
_entity_poly.entity_id
_entity_poly.type
_entity_poly.pdbx_seq_one_letter_code
_entity_poly.pdbx_strand_id
1 'polypeptide(L)'
;MKSVSLSSKIIIITVFTLTLISLLIAGVIVPSLESERQENDKSISSLQEVYTLESQRFGQHTLNLSAAAQIISSERILKIISNNRYVFTRNALLEQGDSAVISGMRERRVAIIECIEAVRNITIEGNDIKPVINKTEITEVPSKSAAELFSRFNEEKRSVVMQMQEQFKKIQKVDKEYKHQWIEITKQIRNIIQELNNKNTIIDFKISFYMKIALGIQVLAMLLIFLKDIIGN
;
A
#
# COMPACT_ATOMS: atom_id res chain seq x y z
N MET A 1 42.59 54.58 43.15
CA MET A 1 41.60 53.59 42.72
C MET A 1 40.22 54.18 42.99
N LYS A 2 39.44 54.62 41.94
CA LYS A 2 38.08 55.07 42.12
C LYS A 2 37.20 53.90 42.59
N SER A 3 36.59 53.99 43.76
CA SER A 3 35.65 52.97 44.23
C SER A 3 34.46 52.91 43.26
N VAL A 4 34.34 51.81 42.55
CA VAL A 4 33.16 51.56 41.67
C VAL A 4 31.92 51.69 42.54
N SER A 5 31.00 52.59 42.16
CA SER A 5 29.79 52.82 42.93
C SER A 5 28.96 51.53 43.07
N LEU A 6 28.27 51.35 44.18
CA LEU A 6 27.44 50.19 44.47
C LEU A 6 26.44 49.90 43.32
N SER A 7 25.87 50.95 42.77
CA SER A 7 24.94 50.91 41.61
C SER A 7 25.59 50.31 40.37
N SER A 8 26.83 50.64 40.06
CA SER A 8 27.55 50.10 38.92
C SER A 8 27.86 48.58 39.05
N LYS A 9 28.15 48.10 40.28
CA LYS A 9 28.32 46.67 40.55
C LYS A 9 27.05 45.87 40.36
N ILE A 10 25.89 46.39 40.82
CA ILE A 10 24.61 45.77 40.66
C ILE A 10 24.25 45.66 39.19
N ILE A 11 24.44 46.69 38.38
CA ILE A 11 24.16 46.66 36.92
C ILE A 11 25.05 45.61 36.24
N ILE A 12 26.33 45.49 36.55
CA ILE A 12 27.23 44.48 35.96
C ILE A 12 26.74 43.07 36.28
N ILE A 13 26.36 42.77 37.52
CA ILE A 13 25.85 41.46 37.93
C ILE A 13 24.54 41.17 37.18
N THR A 14 23.64 42.11 37.08
CA THR A 14 22.36 41.95 36.37
C THR A 14 22.56 41.66 34.88
N VAL A 15 23.44 42.41 34.21
CA VAL A 15 23.79 42.18 32.80
C VAL A 15 24.41 40.79 32.61
N PHE A 16 25.34 40.40 33.47
CA PHE A 16 25.95 39.07 33.40
C PHE A 16 24.91 37.95 33.54
N THR A 17 23.98 38.08 34.50
CA THR A 17 22.90 37.10 34.74
C THR A 17 21.95 37.04 33.56
N LEU A 18 21.52 38.15 32.98
CA LEU A 18 20.67 38.20 31.79
C LEU A 18 21.35 37.56 30.58
N THR A 19 22.66 37.86 30.37
CA THR A 19 23.41 37.24 29.26
C THR A 19 23.53 35.75 29.45
N LEU A 20 23.76 35.26 30.68
CA LEU A 20 23.82 33.82 30.97
C LEU A 20 22.47 33.13 30.68
N ILE A 21 21.35 33.74 31.10
CA ILE A 21 20.01 33.24 30.83
C ILE A 21 19.73 33.15 29.31
N SER A 22 20.06 34.21 28.56
CA SER A 22 19.92 34.21 27.11
C SER A 22 20.74 33.13 26.43
N LEU A 23 21.99 32.91 26.88
CA LEU A 23 22.86 31.85 26.38
C LEU A 23 22.31 30.45 26.69
N LEU A 24 21.73 30.24 27.88
CA LEU A 24 21.11 28.97 28.22
C LEU A 24 19.87 28.70 27.33
N ILE A 25 19.07 29.71 27.07
CA ILE A 25 17.91 29.57 26.19
C ILE A 25 18.37 29.23 24.77
N ALA A 26 19.26 30.02 24.18
CA ALA A 26 19.70 29.86 22.80
C ALA A 26 20.62 28.66 22.60
N GLY A 27 21.46 28.32 23.60
CA GLY A 27 22.48 27.27 23.49
C GLY A 27 22.05 25.89 23.99
N VAL A 28 21.01 25.80 24.80
CA VAL A 28 20.52 24.51 25.35
C VAL A 28 19.10 24.21 25.02
N ILE A 29 18.18 25.14 25.32
CA ILE A 29 16.74 24.87 25.15
C ILE A 29 16.37 24.80 23.66
N VAL A 30 16.79 25.76 22.86
CA VAL A 30 16.46 25.81 21.43
C VAL A 30 17.06 24.60 20.68
N PRO A 31 18.36 24.27 20.83
CA PRO A 31 18.91 23.08 20.16
C PRO A 31 18.27 21.75 20.60
N SER A 32 17.83 21.63 21.86
CA SER A 32 17.09 20.46 22.32
C SER A 32 15.77 20.30 21.60
N LEU A 33 15.00 21.39 21.41
CA LEU A 33 13.76 21.40 20.67
C LEU A 33 13.97 21.12 19.17
N GLU A 34 15.04 21.67 18.58
CA GLU A 34 15.41 21.38 17.18
C GLU A 34 15.77 19.92 16.98
N SER A 35 16.47 19.30 17.95
CA SER A 35 16.78 17.86 17.92
C SER A 35 15.52 17.00 17.97
N GLU A 36 14.56 17.34 18.85
CA GLU A 36 13.26 16.65 18.93
C GLU A 36 12.48 16.78 17.60
N ARG A 37 12.48 17.96 17.00
CA ARG A 37 11.87 18.19 15.68
C ARG A 37 12.51 17.34 14.59
N GLN A 38 13.84 17.28 14.55
CA GLN A 38 14.57 16.48 13.57
C GLN A 38 14.28 14.97 13.72
N GLU A 39 14.10 14.48 14.94
CA GLU A 39 13.71 13.09 15.20
C GLU A 39 12.30 12.81 14.69
N ASN A 40 11.35 13.71 14.93
CA ASN A 40 10.01 13.63 14.38
C ASN A 40 10.02 13.65 12.84
N ASP A 41 10.82 14.52 12.21
CA ASP A 41 10.94 14.59 10.74
C ASP A 41 11.52 13.31 10.14
N LYS A 42 12.51 12.68 10.80
CA LYS A 42 13.01 11.36 10.40
C LYS A 42 11.94 10.28 10.50
N SER A 43 11.15 10.31 11.57
CA SER A 43 10.05 9.37 11.77
C SER A 43 8.97 9.54 10.71
N ILE A 44 8.62 10.78 10.34
CA ILE A 44 7.68 11.09 9.26
C ILE A 44 8.20 10.55 7.92
N SER A 45 9.49 10.79 7.60
CA SER A 45 10.11 10.28 6.37
C SER A 45 10.05 8.76 6.30
N SER A 46 10.38 8.05 7.38
CA SER A 46 10.31 6.60 7.44
C SER A 46 8.88 6.07 7.25
N LEU A 47 7.89 6.73 7.87
CA LEU A 47 6.48 6.37 7.70
C LEU A 47 5.97 6.63 6.27
N GLN A 48 6.43 7.69 5.61
CA GLN A 48 6.12 7.98 4.20
C GLN A 48 6.71 6.91 3.27
N GLU A 49 7.91 6.42 3.56
CA GLU A 49 8.53 5.31 2.82
C GLU A 49 7.70 4.03 2.98
N VAL A 50 7.31 3.68 4.21
CA VAL A 50 6.43 2.52 4.48
C VAL A 50 5.10 2.68 3.74
N TYR A 51 4.48 3.87 3.77
CA TYR A 51 3.25 4.13 3.02
C TYR A 51 3.42 3.91 1.52
N THR A 52 4.54 4.34 0.97
CA THR A 52 4.85 4.17 -0.46
C THR A 52 5.02 2.70 -0.82
N LEU A 53 5.76 1.93 -0.01
CA LEU A 53 5.94 0.50 -0.18
C LEU A 53 4.62 -0.27 -0.10
N GLU A 54 3.79 0.02 0.89
CA GLU A 54 2.47 -0.61 1.03
C GLU A 54 1.52 -0.25 -0.14
N SER A 55 1.61 0.97 -0.66
CA SER A 55 0.85 1.39 -1.84
C SER A 55 1.30 0.66 -3.11
N GLN A 56 2.60 0.43 -3.27
CA GLN A 56 3.16 -0.37 -4.37
C GLN A 56 2.72 -1.84 -4.27
N ARG A 57 2.77 -2.43 -3.07
CA ARG A 57 2.28 -3.80 -2.82
C ARG A 57 0.80 -3.93 -3.14
N PHE A 58 -0.01 -2.95 -2.73
CA PHE A 58 -1.43 -2.93 -3.08
C PHE A 58 -1.66 -2.84 -4.58
N GLY A 59 -0.91 -1.99 -5.29
CA GLY A 59 -0.94 -1.90 -6.75
C GLY A 59 -0.58 -3.22 -7.42
N GLN A 60 0.48 -3.89 -6.97
CA GLN A 60 0.89 -5.19 -7.49
C GLN A 60 -0.16 -6.29 -7.23
N HIS A 61 -0.76 -6.30 -6.03
CA HIS A 61 -1.86 -7.21 -5.71
C HIS A 61 -3.05 -7.01 -6.65
N THR A 62 -3.45 -5.76 -6.91
CA THR A 62 -4.54 -5.45 -7.85
C THR A 62 -4.24 -5.91 -9.27
N LEU A 63 -2.99 -5.75 -9.73
CA LEU A 63 -2.55 -6.26 -11.05
C LEU A 63 -2.62 -7.79 -11.10
N ASN A 64 -2.17 -8.49 -10.08
CA ASN A 64 -2.22 -9.94 -10.01
C ASN A 64 -3.67 -10.47 -10.00
N LEU A 65 -4.56 -9.79 -9.27
CA LEU A 65 -6.00 -10.08 -9.30
C LEU A 65 -6.60 -9.90 -10.68
N SER A 66 -6.27 -8.80 -11.35
CA SER A 66 -6.74 -8.52 -12.72
C SER A 66 -6.24 -9.59 -13.70
N ALA A 67 -4.98 -10.00 -13.60
CA ALA A 67 -4.42 -11.05 -14.42
C ALA A 67 -5.12 -12.40 -14.17
N ALA A 68 -5.37 -12.77 -12.91
CA ALA A 68 -6.11 -13.98 -12.57
C ALA A 68 -7.54 -13.95 -13.09
N ALA A 69 -8.24 -12.82 -12.96
CA ALA A 69 -9.58 -12.63 -13.51
C ALA A 69 -9.60 -12.74 -15.04
N GLN A 70 -8.58 -12.20 -15.72
CA GLN A 70 -8.43 -12.33 -17.18
C GLN A 70 -8.22 -13.78 -17.60
N ILE A 71 -7.43 -14.55 -16.88
CA ILE A 71 -7.24 -16.00 -17.15
C ILE A 71 -8.58 -16.73 -17.03
N ILE A 72 -9.32 -16.48 -15.94
CA ILE A 72 -10.62 -17.11 -15.69
C ILE A 72 -11.67 -16.70 -16.73
N SER A 73 -11.70 -15.44 -17.12
CA SER A 73 -12.64 -14.87 -18.11
C SER A 73 -12.10 -14.86 -19.53
N SER A 74 -10.96 -15.53 -19.79
CA SER A 74 -10.33 -15.49 -21.10
C SER A 74 -11.36 -15.78 -22.20
N GLU A 75 -11.24 -15.06 -23.33
CA GLU A 75 -12.08 -15.25 -24.51
C GLU A 75 -12.16 -16.72 -24.95
N ARG A 76 -11.08 -17.48 -24.70
CA ARG A 76 -10.98 -18.91 -25.01
C ARG A 76 -12.00 -19.70 -24.17
N ILE A 77 -12.08 -19.47 -22.85
CA ILE A 77 -13.03 -20.14 -21.95
C ILE A 77 -14.46 -19.72 -22.29
N LEU A 78 -14.70 -18.41 -22.43
CA LEU A 78 -16.01 -17.90 -22.81
C LEU A 78 -16.44 -18.37 -24.20
N LYS A 79 -15.51 -18.43 -25.16
CA LYS A 79 -15.78 -18.97 -26.50
C LYS A 79 -16.14 -20.46 -26.48
N ILE A 80 -15.49 -21.25 -25.63
CA ILE A 80 -15.81 -22.67 -25.46
C ILE A 80 -17.17 -22.83 -24.77
N ILE A 81 -17.45 -22.02 -23.74
CA ILE A 81 -18.69 -22.10 -22.96
C ILE A 81 -19.88 -21.49 -23.70
N SER A 82 -19.72 -20.33 -24.35
CA SER A 82 -20.81 -19.58 -24.99
C SER A 82 -21.10 -19.96 -26.42
N ASN A 83 -20.22 -20.69 -27.08
CA ASN A 83 -20.33 -21.00 -28.50
C ASN A 83 -21.39 -22.08 -28.77
N ASN A 84 -22.65 -21.70 -28.61
CA ASN A 84 -23.86 -22.52 -28.92
C ASN A 84 -23.91 -22.96 -30.39
N ARG A 85 -23.15 -22.35 -31.33
CA ARG A 85 -23.06 -22.77 -32.73
C ARG A 85 -22.53 -24.20 -32.88
N TYR A 86 -22.02 -24.78 -31.83
CA TYR A 86 -21.48 -26.12 -31.82
C TYR A 86 -22.21 -27.08 -30.86
N VAL A 87 -23.39 -26.70 -30.41
CA VAL A 87 -24.36 -27.67 -29.90
C VAL A 87 -24.84 -28.42 -31.15
N PHE A 88 -24.21 -29.55 -31.39
CA PHE A 88 -24.68 -30.44 -32.43
C PHE A 88 -26.12 -30.83 -32.05
N THR A 89 -27.08 -30.34 -32.83
CA THR A 89 -28.43 -30.93 -32.77
C THR A 89 -28.34 -32.36 -33.23
N ARG A 90 -29.21 -33.23 -32.75
CA ARG A 90 -29.30 -34.62 -33.16
C ARG A 90 -29.30 -34.79 -34.70
N ASN A 91 -29.85 -33.83 -35.42
CA ASN A 91 -29.92 -33.81 -36.88
C ASN A 91 -28.54 -33.49 -37.52
N ALA A 92 -27.75 -32.57 -36.97
CA ALA A 92 -26.41 -32.31 -37.46
C ALA A 92 -25.49 -33.49 -37.26
N LEU A 93 -25.67 -34.30 -36.20
CA LEU A 93 -24.97 -35.56 -35.97
C LEU A 93 -25.26 -36.60 -37.05
N LEU A 94 -26.49 -36.65 -37.53
CA LEU A 94 -26.92 -37.57 -38.58
C LEU A 94 -26.47 -37.17 -39.99
N GLU A 95 -26.35 -35.85 -40.24
CA GLU A 95 -26.01 -35.29 -41.56
C GLU A 95 -24.48 -35.32 -41.84
N GLN A 96 -23.63 -35.17 -40.81
CA GLN A 96 -22.15 -35.03 -40.95
C GLN A 96 -21.37 -36.33 -40.80
N GLY A 97 -22.01 -37.41 -40.41
CA GLY A 97 -21.39 -38.68 -40.11
C GLY A 97 -20.66 -38.71 -38.75
N ASP A 98 -20.78 -39.83 -38.06
CA ASP A 98 -20.32 -39.98 -36.69
C ASP A 98 -18.81 -39.68 -36.49
N SER A 99 -17.99 -40.07 -37.50
CA SER A 99 -16.51 -39.93 -37.38
C SER A 99 -16.04 -38.47 -37.33
N ALA A 100 -16.56 -37.58 -38.16
CA ALA A 100 -16.18 -36.15 -38.19
C ALA A 100 -16.68 -35.41 -36.94
N VAL A 101 -17.89 -35.78 -36.49
CA VAL A 101 -18.48 -35.23 -35.26
C VAL A 101 -17.71 -35.69 -34.03
N ILE A 102 -17.29 -36.92 -33.93
CA ILE A 102 -16.49 -37.47 -32.85
C ILE A 102 -15.13 -36.75 -32.80
N SER A 103 -14.45 -36.57 -33.94
CA SER A 103 -13.18 -35.83 -33.98
C SER A 103 -13.33 -34.39 -33.48
N GLY A 104 -14.29 -33.63 -33.99
CA GLY A 104 -14.51 -32.27 -33.55
C GLY A 104 -14.93 -32.11 -32.08
N MET A 105 -15.64 -33.12 -31.52
CA MET A 105 -15.97 -33.12 -30.10
C MET A 105 -14.76 -33.48 -29.21
N ARG A 106 -13.87 -34.36 -29.67
CA ARG A 106 -12.63 -34.68 -28.97
C ARG A 106 -11.72 -33.46 -28.83
N GLU A 107 -11.50 -32.73 -29.92
CA GLU A 107 -10.70 -31.51 -29.90
C GLU A 107 -11.24 -30.48 -28.91
N ARG A 108 -12.56 -30.33 -28.83
CA ARG A 108 -13.20 -29.43 -27.88
C ARG A 108 -13.11 -29.89 -26.44
N ARG A 109 -13.24 -31.22 -26.25
CA ARG A 109 -13.07 -31.80 -24.92
C ARG A 109 -11.66 -31.54 -24.39
N VAL A 110 -10.63 -31.74 -25.22
CA VAL A 110 -9.25 -31.39 -24.87
C VAL A 110 -9.14 -29.91 -24.47
N ALA A 111 -9.67 -29.01 -25.28
CA ALA A 111 -9.64 -27.57 -24.97
C ALA A 111 -10.39 -27.21 -23.65
N ILE A 112 -11.49 -27.89 -23.33
CA ILE A 112 -12.19 -27.70 -22.06
C ILE A 112 -11.34 -28.21 -20.89
N ILE A 113 -10.73 -29.38 -21.01
CA ILE A 113 -9.86 -29.92 -19.96
C ILE A 113 -8.68 -29.00 -19.69
N GLU A 114 -8.02 -28.47 -20.73
CA GLU A 114 -6.96 -27.46 -20.59
C GLU A 114 -7.45 -26.21 -19.84
N CYS A 115 -8.69 -25.76 -20.12
CA CYS A 115 -9.29 -24.63 -19.41
C CYS A 115 -9.58 -24.95 -17.93
N ILE A 116 -10.07 -26.17 -17.62
CA ILE A 116 -10.30 -26.61 -16.24
C ILE A 116 -8.99 -26.61 -15.47
N GLU A 117 -7.93 -27.12 -16.06
CA GLU A 117 -6.61 -27.17 -15.44
C GLU A 117 -6.04 -25.77 -15.22
N ALA A 118 -6.14 -24.87 -16.20
CA ALA A 118 -5.72 -23.48 -16.05
C ALA A 118 -6.46 -22.77 -14.90
N VAL A 119 -7.76 -23.06 -14.73
CA VAL A 119 -8.58 -22.47 -13.64
C VAL A 119 -8.25 -23.11 -12.28
N ARG A 120 -8.02 -24.42 -12.24
CA ARG A 120 -7.66 -25.13 -10.99
C ARG A 120 -6.31 -24.70 -10.44
N ASN A 121 -5.38 -24.41 -11.31
CA ASN A 121 -3.99 -24.14 -10.96
C ASN A 121 -3.73 -22.67 -10.58
N ILE A 122 -4.77 -21.88 -10.32
CA ILE A 122 -4.64 -20.56 -9.73
C ILE A 122 -4.38 -20.75 -8.23
N THR A 123 -3.14 -20.53 -7.80
CA THR A 123 -2.75 -20.57 -6.38
C THR A 123 -2.87 -19.22 -5.73
N ILE A 124 -3.36 -19.23 -4.49
CA ILE A 124 -3.43 -18.07 -3.62
C ILE A 124 -2.41 -18.31 -2.51
N GLU A 125 -1.24 -17.69 -2.61
CA GLU A 125 -0.19 -17.72 -1.59
C GLU A 125 -0.14 -16.39 -0.85
N GLY A 126 -0.47 -16.41 0.43
CA GLY A 126 -0.54 -15.18 1.22
C GLY A 126 -1.55 -14.20 0.64
N ASN A 127 -1.08 -13.03 0.21
CA ASN A 127 -1.89 -12.00 -0.47
C ASN A 127 -1.70 -11.99 -1.99
N ASP A 128 -0.87 -12.87 -2.53
CA ASP A 128 -0.58 -12.94 -3.96
C ASP A 128 -1.36 -14.07 -4.63
N ILE A 129 -2.02 -13.77 -5.75
CA ILE A 129 -2.69 -14.74 -6.60
C ILE A 129 -1.77 -15.00 -7.78
N LYS A 130 -1.26 -16.24 -7.87
CA LYS A 130 -0.37 -16.65 -8.96
C LYS A 130 -1.04 -17.72 -9.81
N PRO A 131 -1.12 -17.55 -11.14
CA PRO A 131 -1.53 -18.62 -12.03
C PRO A 131 -0.41 -19.65 -12.12
N VAL A 132 -0.71 -20.90 -11.77
CA VAL A 132 0.20 -22.04 -11.98
C VAL A 132 -0.31 -22.80 -13.18
N ILE A 133 0.50 -22.88 -14.23
CA ILE A 133 0.19 -23.66 -15.43
C ILE A 133 0.94 -24.99 -15.30
N ASN A 134 0.29 -26.00 -14.75
CA ASN A 134 0.78 -27.37 -14.83
C ASN A 134 0.21 -28.00 -16.10
N LYS A 135 1.09 -28.49 -16.96
CA LYS A 135 0.70 -29.34 -18.09
C LYS A 135 0.41 -30.76 -17.55
N THR A 136 -0.86 -31.07 -17.37
CA THR A 136 -1.29 -32.43 -17.05
C THR A 136 -1.49 -33.17 -18.34
N GLU A 137 -1.08 -34.43 -18.40
CA GLU A 137 -1.35 -35.31 -19.54
C GLU A 137 -2.86 -35.52 -19.66
N ILE A 138 -3.41 -35.10 -20.79
CA ILE A 138 -4.83 -35.30 -21.10
C ILE A 138 -5.04 -36.73 -21.53
N THR A 139 -5.60 -37.52 -20.64
CA THR A 139 -5.96 -38.90 -20.96
C THR A 139 -7.19 -38.92 -21.88
N GLU A 140 -7.01 -39.35 -23.13
CA GLU A 140 -8.14 -39.62 -24.02
C GLU A 140 -8.97 -40.76 -23.47
N VAL A 141 -10.23 -40.51 -23.23
CA VAL A 141 -11.21 -41.56 -22.91
C VAL A 141 -11.81 -42.05 -24.20
N PRO A 142 -11.63 -43.32 -24.55
CA PRO A 142 -12.24 -43.90 -25.77
C PRO A 142 -13.75 -43.82 -25.66
N SER A 143 -14.39 -43.19 -26.64
CA SER A 143 -15.82 -43.03 -26.72
C SER A 143 -16.36 -43.80 -27.90
N LYS A 144 -17.40 -44.58 -27.66
CA LYS A 144 -17.96 -45.48 -28.67
C LYS A 144 -19.01 -44.77 -29.58
N SER A 145 -19.56 -43.67 -29.15
CA SER A 145 -20.60 -42.94 -29.89
C SER A 145 -20.52 -41.43 -29.72
N ALA A 146 -21.00 -40.68 -30.72
CA ALA A 146 -21.12 -39.22 -30.68
C ALA A 146 -22.02 -38.73 -29.54
N ALA A 147 -23.10 -39.46 -29.23
CA ALA A 147 -24.04 -39.14 -28.16
C ALA A 147 -23.40 -39.21 -26.78
N GLU A 148 -22.52 -40.18 -26.55
CA GLU A 148 -21.77 -40.30 -25.30
C GLU A 148 -20.77 -39.16 -25.14
N LEU A 149 -20.00 -38.80 -26.19
CA LEU A 149 -19.11 -37.65 -26.19
C LEU A 149 -19.85 -36.34 -25.95
N PHE A 150 -21.06 -36.18 -26.52
CA PHE A 150 -21.87 -35.00 -26.32
C PHE A 150 -22.38 -34.85 -24.87
N SER A 151 -22.76 -35.96 -24.23
CA SER A 151 -23.16 -35.95 -22.82
C SER A 151 -21.98 -35.53 -21.93
N ARG A 152 -20.80 -36.14 -22.12
CA ARG A 152 -19.55 -35.81 -21.40
C ARG A 152 -19.15 -34.32 -21.61
N PHE A 153 -19.22 -33.85 -22.85
CA PHE A 153 -18.96 -32.44 -23.17
C PHE A 153 -19.85 -31.50 -22.37
N ASN A 154 -21.13 -31.79 -22.25
CA ASN A 154 -22.06 -30.94 -21.48
C ASN A 154 -21.77 -30.99 -19.98
N GLU A 155 -21.39 -32.14 -19.43
CA GLU A 155 -20.99 -32.26 -18.02
C GLU A 155 -19.71 -31.51 -17.72
N GLU A 156 -18.69 -31.65 -18.57
CA GLU A 156 -17.43 -30.94 -18.46
C GLU A 156 -17.62 -29.41 -18.58
N LYS A 157 -18.48 -28.96 -19.50
CA LYS A 157 -18.85 -27.55 -19.64
C LYS A 157 -19.48 -26.99 -18.35
N ARG A 158 -20.40 -27.74 -17.72
CA ARG A 158 -20.97 -27.36 -16.42
C ARG A 158 -19.90 -27.28 -15.34
N SER A 159 -19.01 -28.27 -15.31
CA SER A 159 -17.90 -28.31 -14.35
C SER A 159 -17.00 -27.06 -14.48
N VAL A 160 -16.66 -26.63 -15.72
CA VAL A 160 -15.89 -25.40 -15.95
C VAL A 160 -16.59 -24.18 -15.38
N VAL A 161 -17.89 -24.01 -15.65
CA VAL A 161 -18.66 -22.86 -15.16
C VAL A 161 -18.68 -22.83 -13.63
N MET A 162 -18.91 -23.97 -12.97
CA MET A 162 -18.92 -24.05 -11.52
C MET A 162 -17.55 -23.72 -10.90
N GLN A 163 -16.49 -24.25 -11.47
CA GLN A 163 -15.13 -23.98 -11.01
C GLN A 163 -14.75 -22.50 -11.20
N MET A 164 -15.10 -21.88 -12.33
CA MET A 164 -14.91 -20.47 -12.55
C MET A 164 -15.61 -19.64 -11.47
N GLN A 165 -16.88 -19.94 -11.19
CA GLN A 165 -17.65 -19.22 -10.16
C GLN A 165 -17.02 -19.37 -8.78
N GLU A 166 -16.53 -20.55 -8.44
CA GLU A 166 -15.83 -20.79 -7.18
C GLU A 166 -14.53 -20.00 -7.08
N GLN A 167 -13.71 -20.00 -8.12
CA GLN A 167 -12.48 -19.22 -8.15
C GLN A 167 -12.74 -17.71 -8.09
N PHE A 168 -13.74 -17.21 -8.78
CA PHE A 168 -14.13 -15.80 -8.66
C PHE A 168 -14.54 -15.44 -7.24
N LYS A 169 -15.30 -16.28 -6.55
CA LYS A 169 -15.66 -16.05 -5.13
C LYS A 169 -14.41 -16.01 -4.23
N LYS A 170 -13.44 -16.91 -4.45
CA LYS A 170 -12.18 -16.92 -3.71
C LYS A 170 -11.39 -15.61 -3.95
N ILE A 171 -11.25 -15.21 -5.21
CA ILE A 171 -10.59 -13.95 -5.59
C ILE A 171 -11.26 -12.75 -4.93
N GLN A 172 -12.59 -12.63 -5.00
CA GLN A 172 -13.33 -11.55 -4.38
C GLN A 172 -13.16 -11.50 -2.85
N LYS A 173 -13.09 -12.67 -2.19
CA LYS A 173 -12.86 -12.74 -0.76
C LYS A 173 -11.47 -12.22 -0.39
N VAL A 174 -10.42 -12.70 -1.08
CA VAL A 174 -9.04 -12.27 -0.85
C VAL A 174 -8.87 -10.78 -1.14
N ASP A 175 -9.44 -10.27 -2.23
CA ASP A 175 -9.41 -8.84 -2.56
C ASP A 175 -10.04 -7.99 -1.46
N LYS A 176 -11.20 -8.39 -0.97
CA LYS A 176 -11.90 -7.67 0.10
C LYS A 176 -11.08 -7.63 1.39
N GLU A 177 -10.49 -8.75 1.79
CA GLU A 177 -9.67 -8.86 2.99
C GLU A 177 -8.40 -8.01 2.87
N TYR A 178 -7.68 -8.10 1.74
CA TYR A 178 -6.47 -7.34 1.50
C TYR A 178 -6.73 -5.83 1.44
N LYS A 179 -7.78 -5.44 0.75
CA LYS A 179 -8.21 -4.03 0.66
C LYS A 179 -8.56 -3.46 2.04
N HIS A 180 -9.22 -4.25 2.88
CA HIS A 180 -9.54 -3.82 4.24
C HIS A 180 -8.26 -3.61 5.07
N GLN A 181 -7.32 -4.56 5.03
CA GLN A 181 -6.03 -4.45 5.71
C GLN A 181 -5.23 -3.23 5.22
N TRP A 182 -5.16 -3.02 3.92
CA TRP A 182 -4.46 -1.86 3.34
C TRP A 182 -5.07 -0.53 3.77
N ILE A 183 -6.40 -0.41 3.78
CA ILE A 183 -7.08 0.81 4.25
C ILE A 183 -6.75 1.08 5.71
N GLU A 184 -6.76 0.05 6.56
CA GLU A 184 -6.49 0.20 7.99
C GLU A 184 -5.04 0.64 8.24
N ILE A 185 -4.06 -0.03 7.62
CA ILE A 185 -2.64 0.31 7.72
C ILE A 185 -2.38 1.75 7.26
N THR A 186 -2.89 2.12 6.09
CA THR A 186 -2.67 3.47 5.54
C THR A 186 -3.35 4.56 6.36
N LYS A 187 -4.49 4.27 6.98
CA LYS A 187 -5.16 5.17 7.92
C LYS A 187 -4.32 5.39 9.18
N GLN A 188 -3.78 4.31 9.76
CA GLN A 188 -2.91 4.40 10.93
C GLN A 188 -1.66 5.22 10.64
N ILE A 189 -0.98 4.97 9.52
CA ILE A 189 0.21 5.73 9.11
C ILE A 189 -0.13 7.23 8.96
N ARG A 190 -1.22 7.58 8.30
CA ARG A 190 -1.64 8.99 8.16
C ARG A 190 -1.91 9.65 9.50
N ASN A 191 -2.57 8.96 10.41
CA ASN A 191 -2.87 9.51 11.74
C ASN A 191 -1.59 9.80 12.52
N ILE A 192 -0.59 8.88 12.49
CA ILE A 192 0.70 9.08 13.15
C ILE A 192 1.46 10.26 12.52
N ILE A 193 1.52 10.34 11.18
CA ILE A 193 2.16 11.48 10.49
C ILE A 193 1.48 12.79 10.88
N GLN A 194 0.15 12.83 10.93
CA GLN A 194 -0.59 14.04 11.33
C GLN A 194 -0.28 14.43 12.79
N GLU A 195 -0.20 13.46 13.69
CA GLU A 195 0.17 13.71 15.09
C GLU A 195 1.59 14.27 15.22
N LEU A 196 2.57 13.71 14.50
CA LEU A 196 3.94 14.20 14.49
C LEU A 196 4.04 15.61 13.89
N ASN A 197 3.31 15.90 12.81
CA ASN A 197 3.25 17.25 12.24
C ASN A 197 2.65 18.26 13.22
N ASN A 198 1.62 17.90 13.98
CA ASN A 198 1.05 18.74 15.01
C ASN A 198 2.07 19.00 16.15
N LYS A 199 2.81 17.97 16.57
CA LYS A 199 3.91 18.13 17.54
C LYS A 199 4.98 19.07 17.01
N ASN A 200 5.41 18.92 15.77
CA ASN A 200 6.38 19.81 15.14
C ASN A 200 5.90 21.27 15.10
N THR A 201 4.63 21.50 14.81
CA THR A 201 4.04 22.85 14.85
C THR A 201 4.15 23.48 16.24
N ILE A 202 3.91 22.69 17.29
CA ILE A 202 4.06 23.16 18.70
C ILE A 202 5.54 23.43 19.02
N ILE A 203 6.46 22.58 18.56
CA ILE A 203 7.88 22.77 18.75
C ILE A 203 8.36 24.04 18.06
N ASP A 204 7.96 24.28 16.80
CA ASP A 204 8.28 25.50 16.06
C ASP A 204 7.79 26.77 16.76
N PHE A 205 6.59 26.72 17.32
CA PHE A 205 6.09 27.82 18.14
C PHE A 205 6.96 28.05 19.38
N LYS A 206 7.34 26.97 20.10
CA LYS A 206 8.21 27.07 21.28
C LYS A 206 9.59 27.64 20.91
N ILE A 207 10.20 27.16 19.84
CA ILE A 207 11.50 27.66 19.34
C ILE A 207 11.39 29.17 19.06
N SER A 208 10.40 29.60 18.28
CA SER A 208 10.16 30.99 17.96
C SER A 208 9.95 31.84 19.21
N PHE A 209 9.21 31.34 20.19
CA PHE A 209 8.96 32.02 21.45
C PHE A 209 10.23 32.18 22.27
N TYR A 210 11.01 31.11 22.47
CA TYR A 210 12.26 31.17 23.22
C TYR A 210 13.33 32.03 22.56
N MET A 211 13.41 31.99 21.22
CA MET A 211 14.32 32.87 20.47
C MET A 211 13.96 34.37 20.66
N LYS A 212 12.68 34.71 20.64
CA LYS A 212 12.23 36.09 20.92
C LYS A 212 12.54 36.53 22.34
N ILE A 213 12.38 35.62 23.32
CA ILE A 213 12.75 35.90 24.72
C ILE A 213 14.27 36.12 24.83
N ALA A 214 15.07 35.26 24.26
CA ALA A 214 16.52 35.37 24.31
C ALA A 214 16.99 36.71 23.69
N LEU A 215 16.43 37.07 22.54
CA LEU A 215 16.71 38.35 21.88
C LEU A 215 16.28 39.55 22.75
N GLY A 216 15.08 39.51 23.34
CA GLY A 216 14.60 40.54 24.23
C GLY A 216 15.49 40.74 25.45
N ILE A 217 15.96 39.67 26.06
CA ILE A 217 16.91 39.67 27.17
C ILE A 217 18.24 40.32 26.74
N GLN A 218 18.79 39.97 25.55
CA GLN A 218 20.00 40.58 25.02
C GLN A 218 19.86 42.08 24.81
N VAL A 219 18.75 42.54 24.21
CA VAL A 219 18.49 43.95 24.03
C VAL A 219 18.42 44.67 25.37
N LEU A 220 17.74 44.07 26.37
CA LEU A 220 17.68 44.65 27.72
C LEU A 220 19.04 44.76 28.37
N ALA A 221 19.88 43.73 28.24
CA ALA A 221 21.25 43.75 28.75
C ALA A 221 22.09 44.85 28.11
N MET A 222 21.97 45.03 26.76
CA MET A 222 22.66 46.15 26.07
C MET A 222 22.18 47.52 26.55
N LEU A 223 20.88 47.71 26.76
CA LEU A 223 20.32 48.97 27.28
C LEU A 223 20.87 49.28 28.69
N LEU A 224 21.00 48.26 29.56
CA LEU A 224 21.53 48.44 30.89
C LEU A 224 23.04 48.84 30.86
N ILE A 225 23.84 48.29 29.94
CA ILE A 225 25.20 48.71 29.72
C ILE A 225 25.27 50.19 29.30
N PHE A 226 24.43 50.58 28.34
CA PHE A 226 24.38 51.95 27.84
C PHE A 226 23.98 52.95 28.95
N LEU A 227 22.97 52.59 29.74
CA LEU A 227 22.57 53.40 30.91
C LEU A 227 23.66 53.52 31.93
N LYS A 228 24.42 52.47 32.18
CA LYS A 228 25.58 52.50 33.10
C LYS A 228 26.64 53.49 32.62
N ASP A 229 26.91 53.54 31.31
CA ASP A 229 27.93 54.46 30.77
C ASP A 229 27.49 55.92 30.82
N ILE A 230 26.18 56.19 30.73
CA ILE A 230 25.60 57.54 30.88
C ILE A 230 25.60 58.00 32.34
N ILE A 231 25.27 57.15 33.30
CA ILE A 231 25.14 57.49 34.71
C ILE A 231 26.52 57.49 35.40
N GLY A 232 27.49 56.76 34.86
CA GLY A 232 28.84 56.59 35.40
C GLY A 232 29.84 57.68 35.00
N ASN A 233 29.48 58.57 34.07
CA ASN A 233 30.22 59.78 33.74
C ASN A 233 29.67 60.93 34.56
#